data_52cdc21b577a8b2f4702a648c34be4a3
#
_entry.id   52cdc21b577a8b2f4702a648c34be4a3
#
_cell.length_a   1.000
_cell.length_b   1.000
_cell.length_c   1.000
_cell.angle_alpha   90.00
_cell.angle_beta   90.00
_cell.angle_gamma   90.00
#
_symmetry.space_group_name_H-M   'P 1'
#
loop_
_entity.id
_entity.type
_entity.pdbx_description
1 polymer ?
#
loop_
_entity_poly.entity_id
_entity_poly.type
_entity_poly.pdbx_seq_one_letter_code
_entity_poly.pdbx_strand_id
1 'polypeptide(L)'
;MFIKKLKKLENTDLASALVKRTVADLQNRIYKHKNPIALKKLATNIYKVSQQHPLAKPLAKVAQQATNYACQLESQLDIIAKQVIKNGTEINGRSGRFTQMLNRHGNANALVRTVESAVGAKNFYKLVDKHSVQYTAEFFVAKYMPFAVSKDLLNEIHQLLSTIEQPTLLKQVA
;
A
#
# COMPACT_ATOMS: atom_id res chain seq x y z
N MET A 1 -24.82 -8.75 -1.91
CA MET A 1 -25.93 -7.91 -2.44
C MET A 1 -26.06 -8.00 -3.96
N PHE A 2 -24.98 -7.83 -4.74
CA PHE A 2 -24.97 -7.87 -6.22
C PHE A 2 -25.57 -9.17 -6.81
N ILE A 3 -25.06 -10.36 -6.41
CA ILE A 3 -25.55 -11.65 -6.92
C ILE A 3 -27.04 -11.89 -6.60
N LYS A 4 -27.50 -11.45 -5.42
CA LYS A 4 -28.93 -11.54 -5.09
C LYS A 4 -29.81 -10.69 -6.02
N LYS A 5 -29.33 -9.51 -6.42
CA LYS A 5 -30.00 -8.67 -7.42
C LYS A 5 -29.96 -9.33 -8.79
N LEU A 6 -28.80 -9.85 -9.21
CA LEU A 6 -28.63 -10.49 -10.51
C LEU A 6 -29.56 -11.71 -10.66
N LYS A 7 -29.67 -12.56 -9.62
CA LYS A 7 -30.57 -13.73 -9.62
C LYS A 7 -32.07 -13.37 -9.65
N LYS A 8 -32.46 -12.16 -9.24
CA LYS A 8 -33.84 -11.68 -9.26
C LYS A 8 -34.25 -11.05 -10.58
N LEU A 9 -33.30 -10.79 -11.50
CA LEU A 9 -33.59 -10.20 -12.79
C LEU A 9 -33.98 -11.32 -13.78
N GLU A 10 -35.28 -11.39 -14.11
CA GLU A 10 -35.79 -12.30 -15.11
C GLU A 10 -35.40 -11.88 -16.55
N ASN A 11 -35.14 -10.58 -16.74
CA ASN A 11 -34.72 -10.02 -18.03
C ASN A 11 -33.19 -10.06 -18.16
N THR A 12 -32.69 -10.82 -19.14
CA THR A 12 -31.27 -11.00 -19.45
C THR A 12 -30.58 -9.70 -19.86
N ASP A 13 -31.27 -8.76 -20.51
CA ASP A 13 -30.71 -7.47 -20.95
C ASP A 13 -30.46 -6.55 -19.77
N LEU A 14 -31.40 -6.48 -18.81
CA LEU A 14 -31.23 -5.74 -17.56
C LEU A 14 -30.12 -6.32 -16.71
N ALA A 15 -30.02 -7.65 -16.63
CA ALA A 15 -28.95 -8.34 -15.93
C ALA A 15 -27.57 -8.04 -16.55
N SER A 16 -27.49 -8.06 -17.89
CA SER A 16 -26.26 -7.72 -18.64
C SER A 16 -25.86 -6.25 -18.43
N ALA A 17 -26.82 -5.32 -18.49
CA ALA A 17 -26.57 -3.91 -18.22
C ALA A 17 -26.06 -3.66 -16.79
N LEU A 18 -26.63 -4.36 -15.78
CA LEU A 18 -26.16 -4.30 -14.40
C LEU A 18 -24.69 -4.76 -14.27
N VAL A 19 -24.32 -5.84 -14.95
CA VAL A 19 -22.94 -6.36 -14.94
C VAL A 19 -22.00 -5.35 -15.59
N LYS A 20 -22.33 -4.82 -16.77
CA LYS A 20 -21.52 -3.80 -17.47
C LYS A 20 -21.24 -2.59 -16.60
N ARG A 21 -22.28 -2.05 -15.95
CA ARG A 21 -22.17 -0.91 -15.01
C ARG A 21 -21.27 -1.25 -13.84
N THR A 22 -21.45 -2.42 -13.23
CA THR A 22 -20.64 -2.88 -12.10
C THR A 22 -19.15 -3.04 -12.47
N VAL A 23 -18.87 -3.57 -13.68
CA VAL A 23 -17.51 -3.68 -14.21
C VAL A 23 -16.87 -2.30 -14.33
N ALA A 24 -17.54 -1.33 -14.94
CA ALA A 24 -17.04 0.04 -15.12
C ALA A 24 -16.77 0.72 -13.76
N ASP A 25 -17.70 0.62 -12.82
CA ASP A 25 -17.56 1.18 -11.47
C ASP A 25 -16.34 0.57 -10.73
N LEU A 26 -16.15 -0.74 -10.82
CA LEU A 26 -15.02 -1.42 -10.19
C LEU A 26 -13.69 -1.04 -10.84
N GLN A 27 -13.62 -0.96 -12.17
CA GLN A 27 -12.42 -0.53 -12.88
C GLN A 27 -12.00 0.89 -12.46
N ASN A 28 -12.95 1.82 -12.38
CA ASN A 28 -12.68 3.18 -11.92
C ASN A 28 -12.19 3.24 -10.47
N ARG A 29 -12.66 2.32 -9.60
CA ARG A 29 -12.21 2.24 -8.20
C ARG A 29 -10.82 1.65 -8.05
N ILE A 30 -10.47 0.62 -8.82
CA ILE A 30 -9.17 -0.06 -8.75
C ILE A 30 -8.03 0.95 -8.86
N TYR A 31 -8.05 1.82 -9.87
CA TYR A 31 -6.97 2.77 -10.14
C TYR A 31 -6.90 3.95 -9.15
N LYS A 32 -7.94 4.13 -8.30
CA LYS A 32 -7.91 5.12 -7.21
C LYS A 32 -7.28 4.58 -5.92
N HIS A 33 -7.13 3.26 -5.80
CA HIS A 33 -6.53 2.65 -4.61
C HIS A 33 -5.00 2.79 -4.63
N LYS A 34 -4.45 3.23 -3.50
CA LYS A 34 -2.99 3.29 -3.26
C LYS A 34 -2.49 2.12 -2.38
N ASN A 35 -3.40 1.30 -1.85
CA ASN A 35 -3.09 0.20 -0.95
C ASN A 35 -3.13 -1.15 -1.70
N PRO A 36 -1.97 -1.78 -2.00
CA PRO A 36 -1.92 -3.03 -2.74
C PRO A 36 -2.55 -4.21 -1.98
N ILE A 37 -2.48 -4.22 -0.64
CA ILE A 37 -3.09 -5.27 0.20
C ILE A 37 -4.61 -5.24 0.07
N ALA A 38 -5.20 -4.03 0.17
CA ALA A 38 -6.64 -3.84 -0.01
C ALA A 38 -7.08 -4.22 -1.43
N LEU A 39 -6.28 -3.91 -2.45
CA LEU A 39 -6.56 -4.29 -3.83
C LEU A 39 -6.52 -5.81 -4.04
N LYS A 40 -5.56 -6.53 -3.47
CA LYS A 40 -5.53 -8.01 -3.54
C LYS A 40 -6.75 -8.63 -2.87
N LYS A 41 -7.16 -8.10 -1.71
CA LYS A 41 -8.40 -8.53 -1.03
C LYS A 41 -9.63 -8.25 -1.86
N LEU A 42 -9.72 -7.09 -2.48
CA LEU A 42 -10.80 -6.71 -3.40
C LEU A 42 -10.82 -7.65 -4.61
N ALA A 43 -9.69 -7.91 -5.25
CA ALA A 43 -9.56 -8.84 -6.38
C ALA A 43 -10.08 -10.23 -6.04
N THR A 44 -9.67 -10.78 -4.88
CA THR A 44 -10.16 -12.07 -4.40
C THR A 44 -11.67 -12.09 -4.24
N ASN A 45 -12.26 -11.03 -3.67
CA ASN A 45 -13.70 -10.94 -3.48
C ASN A 45 -14.45 -10.81 -4.83
N ILE A 46 -13.93 -10.02 -5.77
CA ILE A 46 -14.50 -9.88 -7.12
C ILE A 46 -14.45 -11.24 -7.85
N TYR A 47 -13.32 -11.95 -7.75
CA TYR A 47 -13.18 -13.27 -8.36
C TYR A 47 -14.20 -14.27 -7.80
N LYS A 48 -14.37 -14.36 -6.46
CA LYS A 48 -15.39 -15.20 -5.83
C LYS A 48 -16.79 -14.88 -6.35
N VAL A 49 -17.12 -13.61 -6.53
CA VAL A 49 -18.41 -13.19 -7.08
C VAL A 49 -18.58 -13.63 -8.54
N SER A 50 -17.51 -13.55 -9.34
CA SER A 50 -17.55 -13.97 -10.75
C SER A 50 -17.87 -15.46 -10.95
N GLN A 51 -17.58 -16.30 -9.96
CA GLN A 51 -17.84 -17.74 -10.00
C GLN A 51 -19.29 -18.10 -9.61
N GLN A 52 -20.06 -17.18 -9.05
CA GLN A 52 -21.39 -17.46 -8.50
C GLN A 52 -22.54 -17.39 -9.52
N HIS A 53 -22.29 -16.83 -10.72
CA HIS A 53 -23.31 -16.67 -11.74
C HIS A 53 -22.67 -16.53 -13.13
N PRO A 54 -23.22 -17.22 -14.17
CA PRO A 54 -22.64 -17.17 -15.54
C PRO A 54 -22.48 -15.75 -16.10
N LEU A 55 -23.44 -14.88 -15.89
CA LEU A 55 -23.39 -13.48 -16.32
C LEU A 55 -22.37 -12.64 -15.54
N ALA A 56 -21.87 -13.10 -14.41
CA ALA A 56 -20.86 -12.41 -13.63
C ALA A 56 -19.42 -12.74 -14.09
N LYS A 57 -19.22 -13.66 -15.03
CA LYS A 57 -17.89 -14.04 -15.58
C LYS A 57 -17.01 -12.84 -15.99
N PRO A 58 -17.52 -11.75 -16.58
CA PRO A 58 -16.70 -10.57 -16.92
C PRO A 58 -15.98 -9.95 -15.71
N LEU A 59 -16.48 -10.13 -14.49
CA LEU A 59 -15.83 -9.67 -13.25
C LEU A 59 -14.50 -10.38 -12.99
N ALA A 60 -14.28 -11.60 -13.51
CA ALA A 60 -13.00 -12.29 -13.37
C ALA A 60 -11.86 -11.49 -14.01
N LYS A 61 -12.11 -10.85 -15.16
CA LYS A 61 -11.13 -9.97 -15.84
C LYS A 61 -10.81 -8.73 -14.97
N VAL A 62 -11.81 -8.18 -14.30
CA VAL A 62 -11.63 -7.05 -13.37
C VAL A 62 -10.81 -7.46 -12.15
N ALA A 63 -11.05 -8.66 -11.62
CA ALA A 63 -10.23 -9.23 -10.54
C ALA A 63 -8.75 -9.37 -10.95
N GLN A 64 -8.49 -9.86 -12.16
CA GLN A 64 -7.13 -9.96 -12.70
C GLN A 64 -6.48 -8.58 -12.85
N GLN A 65 -7.21 -7.57 -13.35
CA GLN A 65 -6.71 -6.19 -13.45
C GLN A 65 -6.35 -5.63 -12.06
N ALA A 66 -7.19 -5.86 -11.05
CA ALA A 66 -6.92 -5.42 -9.68
C ALA A 66 -5.66 -6.09 -9.10
N THR A 67 -5.46 -7.38 -9.37
CA THR A 67 -4.25 -8.12 -8.95
C THR A 67 -3.01 -7.56 -9.63
N ASN A 68 -3.04 -7.37 -10.94
CA ASN A 68 -1.91 -6.83 -11.70
C ASN A 68 -1.53 -5.43 -11.21
N TYR A 69 -2.52 -4.57 -10.97
CA TYR A 69 -2.28 -3.22 -10.46
C TYR A 69 -1.72 -3.24 -9.02
N ALA A 70 -2.19 -4.15 -8.16
CA ALA A 70 -1.62 -4.34 -6.83
C ALA A 70 -0.14 -4.75 -6.88
N CYS A 71 0.24 -5.66 -7.78
CA CYS A 71 1.63 -6.06 -7.98
C CYS A 71 2.51 -4.90 -8.51
N GLN A 72 1.97 -4.07 -9.40
CA GLN A 72 2.67 -2.87 -9.86
C GLN A 72 2.94 -1.88 -8.72
N LEU A 73 1.94 -1.63 -7.85
CA LEU A 73 2.11 -0.77 -6.67
C LEU A 73 3.15 -1.33 -5.70
N GLU A 74 3.14 -2.65 -5.44
CA GLU A 74 4.15 -3.29 -4.59
C GLU A 74 5.57 -3.12 -5.16
N SER A 75 5.74 -3.31 -6.47
CA SER A 75 7.03 -3.13 -7.14
C SER A 75 7.50 -1.67 -7.05
N GLN A 76 6.61 -0.70 -7.23
CA GLN A 76 6.94 0.73 -7.07
C GLN A 76 7.36 1.05 -5.64
N LEU A 77 6.64 0.55 -4.64
CA LEU A 77 6.97 0.74 -3.22
C LEU A 77 8.34 0.13 -2.89
N ASP A 78 8.67 -1.04 -3.44
CA ASP A 78 9.96 -1.68 -3.21
C ASP A 78 11.13 -0.91 -3.85
N ILE A 79 10.92 -0.33 -5.03
CA ILE A 79 11.91 0.54 -5.69
C ILE A 79 12.17 1.79 -4.83
N ILE A 80 11.13 2.47 -4.34
CA ILE A 80 11.25 3.65 -3.48
C ILE A 80 11.98 3.26 -2.18
N ALA A 81 11.57 2.16 -1.54
CA ALA A 81 12.19 1.67 -0.34
C ALA A 81 13.68 1.36 -0.53
N LYS A 82 14.05 0.74 -1.65
CA LYS A 82 15.45 0.47 -2.01
C LYS A 82 16.27 1.75 -2.09
N GLN A 83 15.72 2.81 -2.68
CA GLN A 83 16.40 4.11 -2.76
C GLN A 83 16.56 4.75 -1.38
N VAL A 84 15.49 4.72 -0.55
CA VAL A 84 15.53 5.22 0.85
C VAL A 84 16.62 4.49 1.64
N ILE A 85 16.66 3.16 1.54
CA ILE A 85 17.64 2.32 2.24
C ILE A 85 19.05 2.63 1.75
N LYS A 86 19.26 2.74 0.44
CA LYS A 86 20.57 3.06 -0.14
C LYS A 86 21.08 4.37 0.46
N ASN A 87 20.33 5.45 0.32
CA ASN A 87 20.74 6.77 0.78
C ASN A 87 20.91 6.82 2.32
N GLY A 88 20.00 6.21 3.07
CA GLY A 88 20.09 6.13 4.53
C GLY A 88 21.31 5.33 5.01
N THR A 89 21.68 4.25 4.31
CA THR A 89 22.85 3.44 4.67
C THR A 89 24.18 4.06 4.26
N GLU A 90 24.20 4.90 3.24
CA GLU A 90 25.39 5.71 2.89
C GLU A 90 25.74 6.69 4.02
N ILE A 91 24.73 7.19 4.75
CA ILE A 91 24.92 8.16 5.86
C ILE A 91 25.24 7.43 7.18
N ASN A 92 24.49 6.36 7.50
CA ASN A 92 24.50 5.71 8.81
C ASN A 92 25.27 4.39 8.86
N GLY A 93 25.64 3.83 7.71
CA GLY A 93 26.10 2.46 7.61
C GLY A 93 24.93 1.45 7.70
N ARG A 94 25.23 0.18 7.49
CA ARG A 94 24.26 -0.92 7.51
C ARG A 94 24.59 -1.90 8.61
N SER A 95 23.64 -2.17 9.51
CA SER A 95 23.79 -3.23 10.52
C SER A 95 23.50 -4.61 9.92
N GLY A 96 24.17 -5.65 10.44
CA GLY A 96 23.91 -7.04 10.05
C GLY A 96 22.47 -7.47 10.29
N ARG A 97 21.84 -7.02 11.39
CA ARG A 97 20.43 -7.29 11.70
C ARG A 97 19.50 -6.70 10.65
N PHE A 98 19.75 -5.48 10.21
CA PHE A 98 18.94 -4.84 9.16
C PHE A 98 19.11 -5.57 7.81
N THR A 99 20.33 -6.00 7.48
CA THR A 99 20.59 -6.83 6.29
C THR A 99 19.80 -8.14 6.30
N GLN A 100 19.74 -8.83 7.44
CA GLN A 100 18.93 -10.04 7.59
C GLN A 100 17.44 -9.74 7.38
N MET A 101 16.95 -8.62 7.88
CA MET A 101 15.57 -8.20 7.74
C MET A 101 15.22 -7.89 6.28
N LEU A 102 16.12 -7.24 5.54
CA LEU A 102 15.97 -7.00 4.09
C LEU A 102 15.87 -8.32 3.32
N ASN A 103 16.74 -9.27 3.60
CA ASN A 103 16.75 -10.56 2.91
C ASN A 103 15.49 -11.40 3.19
N ARG A 104 14.89 -11.26 4.38
CA ARG A 104 13.68 -12.02 4.76
C ARG A 104 12.39 -11.40 4.28
N HIS A 105 12.30 -10.09 4.22
CA HIS A 105 11.03 -9.37 4.07
C HIS A 105 10.95 -8.47 2.84
N GLY A 106 12.05 -8.27 2.11
CA GLY A 106 12.15 -7.27 1.03
C GLY A 106 12.30 -5.84 1.59
N ASN A 107 12.55 -4.90 0.69
CA ASN A 107 12.93 -3.53 1.08
C ASN A 107 11.80 -2.78 1.80
N ALA A 108 10.60 -2.72 1.22
CA ALA A 108 9.48 -1.97 1.78
C ALA A 108 9.03 -2.52 3.14
N ASN A 109 8.88 -3.84 3.27
CA ASN A 109 8.48 -4.45 4.54
C ASN A 109 9.57 -4.38 5.61
N ALA A 110 10.85 -4.36 5.24
CA ALA A 110 11.93 -4.16 6.20
C ALA A 110 11.87 -2.78 6.84
N LEU A 111 11.54 -1.72 6.09
CA LEU A 111 11.32 -0.38 6.66
C LEU A 111 10.11 -0.35 7.60
N VAL A 112 8.98 -0.96 7.22
CA VAL A 112 7.81 -1.08 8.10
C VAL A 112 8.18 -1.76 9.41
N ARG A 113 8.86 -2.91 9.37
CA ARG A 113 9.29 -3.64 10.57
C ARG A 113 10.31 -2.88 11.42
N THR A 114 11.12 -2.03 10.81
CA THR A 114 12.01 -1.15 11.55
C THR A 114 11.22 -0.22 12.45
N VAL A 115 10.18 0.41 11.91
CA VAL A 115 9.31 1.32 12.67
C VAL A 115 8.48 0.57 13.71
N GLU A 116 7.92 -0.61 13.36
CA GLU A 116 7.20 -1.47 14.31
C GLU A 116 8.06 -1.91 15.51
N SER A 117 9.37 -2.04 15.31
CA SER A 117 10.28 -2.43 16.39
C SER A 117 10.69 -1.27 17.28
N ALA A 118 10.83 -0.07 16.76
CA ALA A 118 11.18 1.14 17.53
C ALA A 118 11.02 2.40 16.67
N VAL A 119 10.05 3.25 16.99
CA VAL A 119 9.91 4.60 16.44
C VAL A 119 10.99 5.50 17.04
N GLY A 120 11.59 6.36 16.21
CA GLY A 120 12.60 7.32 16.67
C GLY A 120 13.88 6.66 17.20
N ALA A 121 14.27 5.51 16.67
CA ALA A 121 15.51 4.85 17.04
C ALA A 121 16.75 5.71 16.75
N LYS A 122 17.88 5.39 17.35
CA LYS A 122 19.14 6.14 17.19
C LYS A 122 19.52 6.49 15.74
N ASN A 123 19.20 5.59 14.80
CA ASN A 123 19.46 5.82 13.38
C ASN A 123 18.55 6.89 12.77
N PHE A 124 17.33 7.06 13.28
CA PHE A 124 16.44 8.14 12.87
C PHE A 124 17.07 9.50 13.16
N TYR A 125 17.47 9.75 14.41
CA TYR A 125 18.09 11.02 14.81
C TYR A 125 19.38 11.34 14.06
N LYS A 126 20.21 10.33 13.78
CA LYS A 126 21.40 10.52 12.96
C LYS A 126 21.11 11.01 11.55
N LEU A 127 19.99 10.58 10.94
CA LEU A 127 19.55 11.04 9.63
C LEU A 127 18.96 12.46 9.71
N VAL A 128 18.22 12.74 10.79
CA VAL A 128 17.67 14.07 11.07
C VAL A 128 18.80 15.09 11.23
N ASP A 129 19.83 14.79 12.02
CA ASP A 129 20.99 15.65 12.26
C ASP A 129 21.76 15.95 10.95
N LYS A 130 21.66 15.05 9.96
CA LYS A 130 22.23 15.25 8.62
C LYS A 130 21.25 15.86 7.61
N HIS A 131 20.15 16.45 8.09
CA HIS A 131 19.06 16.99 7.24
C HIS A 131 18.52 15.99 6.21
N SER A 132 18.49 14.71 6.57
CA SER A 132 18.16 13.59 5.68
C SER A 132 16.97 12.79 6.15
N VAL A 133 15.99 13.42 6.81
CA VAL A 133 14.77 12.79 7.34
C VAL A 133 13.99 11.99 6.29
N GLN A 134 14.04 12.42 5.03
CA GLN A 134 13.39 11.74 3.91
C GLN A 134 13.93 10.32 3.65
N TYR A 135 15.05 9.96 4.24
CA TYR A 135 15.66 8.61 4.14
C TYR A 135 15.45 7.78 5.41
N THR A 136 14.58 8.23 6.30
CA THR A 136 14.17 7.46 7.49
C THR A 136 13.05 6.47 7.16
N ALA A 137 12.97 5.39 7.94
CA ALA A 137 11.88 4.42 7.83
C ALA A 137 10.54 5.05 8.21
N GLU A 138 10.53 5.94 9.19
CA GLU A 138 9.37 6.69 9.67
C GLU A 138 8.77 7.55 8.57
N PHE A 139 9.59 8.32 7.86
CA PHE A 139 9.13 9.13 6.73
C PHE A 139 8.59 8.27 5.59
N PHE A 140 9.28 7.17 5.27
CA PHE A 140 8.82 6.23 4.24
C PHE A 140 7.45 5.65 4.57
N VAL A 141 7.25 5.18 5.81
CA VAL A 141 5.98 4.60 6.25
C VAL A 141 4.87 5.65 6.23
N ALA A 142 5.09 6.82 6.82
CA ALA A 142 4.09 7.89 6.85
C ALA A 142 3.63 8.31 5.45
N LYS A 143 4.57 8.43 4.51
CA LYS A 143 4.28 8.93 3.16
C LYS A 143 3.76 7.87 2.20
N TYR A 144 4.34 6.67 2.22
CA TYR A 144 4.10 5.68 1.16
C TYR A 144 3.35 4.44 1.64
N MET A 145 3.41 4.11 2.93
CA MET A 145 2.79 2.90 3.47
C MET A 145 1.99 3.12 4.78
N PRO A 146 1.20 4.21 4.91
CA PRO A 146 0.44 4.47 6.14
C PRO A 146 -0.56 3.35 6.45
N PHE A 147 -0.96 2.58 5.45
CA PHE A 147 -1.86 1.44 5.58
C PHE A 147 -1.20 0.17 6.13
N ALA A 148 0.13 0.14 6.26
CA ALA A 148 0.88 -1.04 6.69
C ALA A 148 1.06 -1.13 8.21
N VAL A 149 0.77 -0.06 8.92
CA VAL A 149 0.91 0.05 10.39
C VAL A 149 -0.43 0.36 11.06
N SER A 150 -0.50 0.20 12.39
CA SER A 150 -1.69 0.60 13.17
C SER A 150 -1.87 2.12 13.16
N LYS A 151 -3.09 2.58 13.43
CA LYS A 151 -3.38 4.02 13.53
C LYS A 151 -2.59 4.68 14.66
N ASP A 152 -2.41 3.99 15.78
CA ASP A 152 -1.69 4.52 16.94
C ASP A 152 -0.21 4.71 16.60
N LEU A 153 0.41 3.71 15.97
CA LEU A 153 1.79 3.80 15.51
C LEU A 153 1.97 4.89 14.44
N LEU A 154 1.01 5.03 13.52
CA LEU A 154 1.03 6.10 12.52
C LEU A 154 0.95 7.49 13.18
N ASN A 155 0.12 7.67 14.20
CA ASN A 155 0.01 8.91 14.95
C ASN A 155 1.32 9.22 15.68
N GLU A 156 1.97 8.21 16.29
CA GLU A 156 3.28 8.36 16.93
C GLU A 156 4.35 8.80 15.92
N ILE A 157 4.37 8.21 14.74
CA ILE A 157 5.27 8.62 13.64
C ILE A 157 5.00 10.08 13.24
N HIS A 158 3.74 10.48 13.07
CA HIS A 158 3.40 11.85 12.70
C HIS A 158 3.80 12.84 13.78
N GLN A 159 3.60 12.52 15.06
CA GLN A 159 4.07 13.33 16.18
C GLN A 159 5.59 13.48 16.14
N LEU A 160 6.33 12.39 15.97
CA LEU A 160 7.79 12.43 15.87
C LEU A 160 8.26 13.31 14.69
N LEU A 161 7.68 13.13 13.50
CA LEU A 161 8.02 13.92 12.33
C LEU A 161 7.68 15.40 12.49
N SER A 162 6.62 15.74 13.25
CA SER A 162 6.23 17.12 13.53
C SER A 162 7.18 17.86 14.47
N THR A 163 7.98 17.14 15.26
CA THR A 163 9.01 17.75 16.12
C THR A 163 10.25 18.19 15.34
N ILE A 164 10.36 17.78 14.08
CA ILE A 164 11.49 18.15 13.25
C ILE A 164 11.16 19.48 12.55
N GLU A 165 11.91 20.52 12.85
CA GLU A 165 11.77 21.84 12.23
C GLU A 165 12.23 21.84 10.75
N GLN A 166 11.44 21.21 9.88
CA GLN A 166 11.59 21.29 8.43
C GLN A 166 10.24 21.53 7.76
N PRO A 167 9.81 22.82 7.63
CA PRO A 167 8.47 23.16 7.15
C PRO A 167 8.14 22.66 5.74
N THR A 168 9.15 22.35 4.93
CA THR A 168 8.98 21.94 3.53
C THR A 168 8.64 20.44 3.38
N LEU A 169 9.05 19.58 4.31
CA LEU A 169 8.86 18.13 4.23
C LEU A 169 7.52 17.67 4.80
N LEU A 170 7.01 18.38 5.82
CA LEU A 170 5.73 18.06 6.46
C LEU A 170 4.53 18.25 5.52
N LYS A 171 4.59 19.22 4.60
CA LYS A 171 3.55 19.43 3.56
C LYS A 171 3.46 18.28 2.54
N GLN A 172 4.46 17.41 2.48
CA GLN A 172 4.47 16.27 1.55
C GLN A 172 3.88 14.99 2.15
N VAL A 173 3.63 14.96 3.46
CA VAL A 173 3.13 13.76 4.19
C VAL A 173 1.64 13.90 4.57
N ALA A 174 1.10 15.12 4.65
CA ALA A 174 -0.32 15.41 4.87
C ALA A 174 -1.11 15.33 3.56
#